data_90313684698ebaa9b9f668a2adb29469
#
_entry.id   90313684698ebaa9b9f668a2adb29469
#
_cell.length_a   1.000
_cell.length_b   1.000
_cell.length_c   1.000
_cell.angle_alpha   90.00
_cell.angle_beta   90.00
_cell.angle_gamma   90.00
#
_symmetry.space_group_name_H-M   'P 1'
#
loop_
_entity.id
_entity.type
_entity.pdbx_description
1 polymer ?
#
loop_
_entity_poly.entity_id
_entity_poly.type
_entity_poly.pdbx_seq_one_letter_code
_entity_poly.pdbx_strand_id
1 'polypeptide(L)'
;MESIRPMRPEDKGRTAEIYVFNNRLNYYPIFHDDDYSFGEMQVIPVAENFAHWIGQEDETFVLDDGVIRGFAVVGGGELHKLYVDPCFQGRGYGEALLDFAVEKGARTLWALEKNTRAIAFYARHGFAPTGERQYEEGTTEELIRLSLSRETERNG
;
A
#
# COMPACT_ATOMS: atom_id res chain seq x y z
N MET A 1 17.83 4.40 13.25
CA MET A 1 18.08 3.36 12.26
C MET A 1 16.77 2.72 11.88
N GLU A 2 16.50 2.62 10.59
CA GLU A 2 15.23 2.07 10.14
C GLU A 2 15.15 0.56 10.33
N SER A 3 13.98 0.07 10.70
CA SER A 3 13.68 -1.35 10.72
C SER A 3 12.26 -1.59 10.30
N ILE A 4 12.03 -2.72 9.63
CA ILE A 4 10.68 -3.14 9.27
C ILE A 4 10.32 -4.30 10.20
N ARG A 5 9.21 -4.15 10.89
CA ARG A 5 8.78 -5.09 11.92
C ARG A 5 7.27 -5.30 11.88
N PRO A 6 6.75 -6.37 12.49
CA PRO A 6 5.31 -6.55 12.61
C PRO A 6 4.67 -5.35 13.33
N MET A 7 3.49 -4.95 12.86
CA MET A 7 2.72 -3.90 13.50
C MET A 7 2.26 -4.36 14.88
N ARG A 8 2.27 -3.45 15.84
CA ARG A 8 1.74 -3.67 17.19
C ARG A 8 0.41 -2.95 17.35
N PRO A 9 -0.43 -3.33 18.33
CA PRO A 9 -1.70 -2.62 18.55
C PRO A 9 -1.55 -1.11 18.73
N GLU A 10 -0.51 -0.65 19.40
CA GLU A 10 -0.26 0.77 19.61
C GLU A 10 0.13 1.53 18.34
N ASP A 11 0.50 0.83 17.27
CA ASP A 11 0.87 1.44 15.99
C ASP A 11 -0.35 1.73 15.10
N LYS A 12 -1.53 1.22 15.44
CA LYS A 12 -2.72 1.33 14.57
C LYS A 12 -3.10 2.76 14.23
N GLY A 13 -3.05 3.66 15.22
CA GLY A 13 -3.39 5.06 14.99
C GLY A 13 -2.48 5.71 13.96
N ARG A 14 -1.20 5.50 14.09
CA ARG A 14 -0.22 6.06 13.15
C ARG A 14 -0.34 5.42 11.76
N THR A 15 -0.55 4.11 11.71
CA THR A 15 -0.76 3.39 10.44
C THR A 15 -2.01 3.89 9.73
N ALA A 16 -3.10 4.09 10.49
CA ALA A 16 -4.34 4.64 9.95
C ALA A 16 -4.14 6.06 9.43
N GLU A 17 -3.36 6.89 10.12
CA GLU A 17 -3.06 8.25 9.67
C GLU A 17 -2.35 8.24 8.31
N ILE A 18 -1.34 7.39 8.15
CA ILE A 18 -0.62 7.26 6.88
C ILE A 18 -1.58 6.82 5.77
N TYR A 19 -2.44 5.85 6.05
CA TYR A 19 -3.42 5.35 5.09
C TYR A 19 -4.41 6.44 4.67
N VAL A 20 -5.00 7.14 5.64
CA VAL A 20 -6.01 8.17 5.39
C VAL A 20 -5.43 9.30 4.53
N PHE A 21 -4.25 9.81 4.89
CA PHE A 21 -3.65 10.92 4.13
C PHE A 21 -3.26 10.50 2.71
N ASN A 22 -2.69 9.31 2.55
CA ASN A 22 -2.38 8.80 1.20
C ASN A 22 -3.64 8.61 0.37
N ASN A 23 -4.70 8.10 1.00
CA ASN A 23 -5.97 7.90 0.31
C ASN A 23 -6.53 9.22 -0.21
N ARG A 24 -6.54 10.27 0.62
CA ARG A 24 -7.02 11.59 0.21
C ARG A 24 -6.17 12.20 -0.91
N LEU A 25 -4.86 12.07 -0.82
CA LEU A 25 -3.97 12.66 -1.81
C LEU A 25 -3.98 11.93 -3.15
N ASN A 26 -4.07 10.60 -3.13
CA ASN A 26 -3.92 9.80 -4.34
C ASN A 26 -5.25 9.39 -4.96
N TYR A 27 -6.30 9.20 -4.17
CA TYR A 27 -7.56 8.63 -4.63
C TYR A 27 -8.69 9.65 -4.73
N TYR A 28 -8.72 10.68 -3.90
CA TYR A 28 -9.72 11.72 -4.06
C TYR A 28 -9.70 12.35 -5.46
N PRO A 29 -8.53 12.66 -6.04
CA PRO A 29 -8.49 13.17 -7.42
C PRO A 29 -9.05 12.21 -8.46
N ILE A 30 -9.14 10.92 -8.16
CA ILE A 30 -9.70 9.90 -9.06
C ILE A 30 -11.19 9.75 -8.85
N PHE A 31 -11.63 9.57 -7.60
CA PHE A 31 -13.02 9.25 -7.28
C PHE A 31 -13.92 10.48 -7.11
N HIS A 32 -13.37 11.62 -6.66
CA HIS A 32 -14.11 12.87 -6.42
C HIS A 32 -15.32 12.68 -5.50
N ASP A 33 -15.20 11.83 -4.49
CA ASP A 33 -16.26 11.50 -3.54
C ASP A 33 -15.94 12.09 -2.17
N ASP A 34 -16.54 13.25 -1.87
CA ASP A 34 -16.30 13.95 -0.61
C ASP A 34 -16.77 13.15 0.61
N ASP A 35 -17.92 12.49 0.50
CA ASP A 35 -18.48 11.72 1.61
C ASP A 35 -17.57 10.54 1.97
N TYR A 36 -17.01 9.88 0.98
CA TYR A 36 -16.06 8.80 1.19
C TYR A 36 -14.73 9.33 1.73
N SER A 37 -14.11 10.27 1.02
CA SER A 37 -12.74 10.70 1.34
C SER A 37 -12.63 11.51 2.63
N PHE A 38 -13.65 12.27 2.98
CA PHE A 38 -13.62 13.18 4.13
C PHE A 38 -14.69 12.88 5.17
N GLY A 39 -15.73 12.15 4.82
CA GLY A 39 -16.78 11.73 5.75
C GLY A 39 -16.48 10.41 6.42
N GLU A 40 -16.27 9.36 5.64
CA GLU A 40 -16.03 8.01 6.16
C GLU A 40 -14.56 7.74 6.46
N MET A 41 -13.64 8.22 5.62
CA MET A 41 -12.21 7.99 5.71
C MET A 41 -11.57 8.93 6.72
N GLN A 42 -11.66 8.59 7.99
CA GLN A 42 -11.09 9.35 9.10
C GLN A 42 -10.22 8.45 9.96
N VAL A 43 -9.20 9.05 10.60
CA VAL A 43 -8.14 8.30 11.31
C VAL A 43 -8.70 7.39 12.39
N ILE A 44 -9.55 7.90 13.26
CA ILE A 44 -10.06 7.10 14.39
C ILE A 44 -10.93 5.93 13.94
N PRO A 45 -11.97 6.14 13.11
CA PRO A 45 -12.76 5.02 12.61
C PRO A 45 -11.95 4.00 11.81
N VAL A 46 -10.98 4.45 11.02
CA VAL A 46 -10.12 3.54 10.24
C VAL A 46 -9.27 2.68 11.17
N ALA A 47 -8.69 3.28 12.22
CA ALA A 47 -7.90 2.54 13.20
C ALA A 47 -8.76 1.51 13.96
N GLU A 48 -9.97 1.89 14.33
CA GLU A 48 -10.89 1.01 15.08
C GLU A 48 -11.39 -0.15 14.24
N ASN A 49 -11.55 0.04 12.93
CA ASN A 49 -11.99 -1.00 11.97
C ASN A 49 -10.84 -1.36 11.03
N PHE A 50 -9.68 -1.61 11.58
CA PHE A 50 -8.44 -1.80 10.84
C PHE A 50 -8.56 -2.89 9.76
N ALA A 51 -9.11 -4.05 10.12
CA ALA A 51 -9.23 -5.17 9.17
C ALA A 51 -10.14 -4.83 7.98
N HIS A 52 -11.17 -4.03 8.20
CA HIS A 52 -12.09 -3.60 7.14
C HIS A 52 -11.41 -2.62 6.17
N TRP A 53 -10.69 -1.65 6.71
CA TRP A 53 -10.13 -0.56 5.92
C TRP A 53 -8.74 -0.85 5.34
N ILE A 54 -7.87 -1.46 6.14
CA ILE A 54 -6.45 -1.62 5.78
C ILE A 54 -6.11 -3.07 5.49
N GLY A 55 -6.36 -3.98 6.42
CA GLY A 55 -6.04 -5.38 6.23
C GLY A 55 -5.85 -6.11 7.56
N GLN A 56 -5.48 -7.38 7.47
CA GLN A 56 -5.26 -8.21 8.66
C GLN A 56 -4.07 -7.69 9.45
N GLU A 57 -4.22 -7.60 10.77
CA GLU A 57 -3.17 -7.06 11.63
C GLU A 57 -1.90 -7.90 11.58
N ASP A 58 -2.04 -9.22 11.51
CA ASP A 58 -0.91 -10.14 11.47
C ASP A 58 -0.18 -10.19 10.14
N GLU A 59 -0.73 -9.54 9.11
CA GLU A 59 -0.10 -9.38 7.79
C GLU A 59 0.49 -7.98 7.59
N THR A 60 0.41 -7.13 8.60
CA THR A 60 0.83 -5.73 8.50
C THR A 60 2.20 -5.51 9.15
N PHE A 61 3.08 -4.86 8.40
CA PHE A 61 4.44 -4.53 8.82
C PHE A 61 4.67 -3.04 8.70
N VAL A 62 5.33 -2.46 9.69
CA VAL A 62 5.61 -1.02 9.71
C VAL A 62 7.11 -0.78 9.57
N LEU A 63 7.47 0.29 8.87
CA LEU A 63 8.85 0.76 8.80
C LEU A 63 9.04 1.80 9.89
N ASP A 64 9.85 1.46 10.88
CA ASP A 64 10.12 2.27 12.06
C ASP A 64 11.53 2.85 11.98
N ASP A 65 11.64 4.17 11.96
CA ASP A 65 12.89 4.90 11.89
C ASP A 65 12.89 5.94 13.02
N GLY A 66 12.60 5.46 14.25
CA GLY A 66 12.34 6.34 15.39
C GLY A 66 10.88 6.78 15.45
N VAL A 67 10.27 6.98 14.28
CA VAL A 67 8.82 7.12 14.11
C VAL A 67 8.44 6.23 12.91
N ILE A 68 7.18 5.87 12.82
CA ILE A 68 6.72 5.05 11.69
C ILE A 68 6.61 5.94 10.45
N ARG A 69 7.30 5.55 9.38
CA ARG A 69 7.35 6.27 8.09
C ARG A 69 6.43 5.69 7.05
N GLY A 70 6.10 4.41 7.18
CA GLY A 70 5.27 3.73 6.19
C GLY A 70 4.89 2.33 6.66
N PHE A 71 4.11 1.63 5.85
CA PHE A 71 3.68 0.27 6.17
C PHE A 71 3.38 -0.52 4.90
N ALA A 72 3.35 -1.85 5.06
CA ALA A 72 2.94 -2.77 4.00
C ALA A 72 2.05 -3.86 4.59
N VAL A 73 1.08 -4.32 3.80
CA VAL A 73 0.24 -5.47 4.14
C VAL A 73 0.53 -6.55 3.11
N VAL A 74 1.03 -7.71 3.57
CA VAL A 74 1.50 -8.80 2.71
C VAL A 74 0.90 -10.11 3.18
N GLY A 75 0.27 -10.86 2.29
CA GLY A 75 -0.27 -12.17 2.61
C GLY A 75 -0.71 -12.91 1.36
N GLY A 76 -0.62 -14.24 1.38
CA GLY A 76 -1.05 -15.08 0.27
C GLY A 76 -0.30 -14.83 -1.03
N GLY A 77 0.95 -14.40 -0.96
CA GLY A 77 1.75 -14.10 -2.16
C GLY A 77 1.42 -12.76 -2.81
N GLU A 78 0.62 -11.95 -2.15
CA GLU A 78 0.17 -10.66 -2.68
C GLU A 78 0.60 -9.51 -1.77
N LEU A 79 0.99 -8.40 -2.39
CA LEU A 79 1.16 -7.13 -1.70
C LEU A 79 -0.19 -6.42 -1.73
N HIS A 80 -0.88 -6.41 -0.59
CA HIS A 80 -2.21 -5.81 -0.50
C HIS A 80 -2.17 -4.29 -0.39
N LYS A 81 -1.21 -3.76 0.37
CA LYS A 81 -1.04 -2.32 0.57
C LYS A 81 0.42 -1.98 0.79
N LEU A 82 0.84 -0.84 0.29
CA LEU A 82 2.16 -0.25 0.55
C LEU A 82 2.02 1.26 0.52
N TYR A 83 2.26 1.90 1.66
CA TYR A 83 2.14 3.35 1.78
C TYR A 83 3.28 3.93 2.59
N VAL A 84 3.78 5.09 2.16
CA VAL A 84 4.74 5.91 2.88
C VAL A 84 4.05 7.23 3.21
N ASP A 85 4.29 7.75 4.42
CA ASP A 85 3.77 9.06 4.80
C ASP A 85 4.14 10.08 3.73
N PRO A 86 3.17 10.88 3.24
CA PRO A 86 3.43 11.84 2.16
C PRO A 86 4.59 12.79 2.45
N CYS A 87 4.82 13.12 3.72
CA CYS A 87 5.91 14.02 4.12
C CYS A 87 7.30 13.38 4.00
N PHE A 88 7.37 12.05 3.85
CA PHE A 88 8.63 11.31 3.84
C PHE A 88 8.89 10.54 2.55
N GLN A 89 8.13 10.80 1.50
CA GLN A 89 8.35 10.18 0.20
C GLN A 89 9.64 10.70 -0.45
N GLY A 90 10.20 9.89 -1.36
CA GLY A 90 11.44 10.26 -2.04
C GLY A 90 12.71 9.99 -1.24
N ARG A 91 12.63 9.22 -0.17
CA ARG A 91 13.77 8.90 0.72
C ARG A 91 14.12 7.41 0.76
N GLY A 92 13.53 6.60 -0.13
CA GLY A 92 13.83 5.17 -0.20
C GLY A 92 13.00 4.29 0.71
N TYR A 93 12.06 4.83 1.47
CA TYR A 93 11.23 4.02 2.38
C TYR A 93 10.30 3.09 1.62
N GLY A 94 9.70 3.55 0.52
CA GLY A 94 8.84 2.72 -0.32
C GLY A 94 9.59 1.54 -0.93
N GLU A 95 10.81 1.79 -1.40
CA GLU A 95 11.67 0.74 -1.94
C GLU A 95 12.02 -0.29 -0.88
N ALA A 96 12.38 0.14 0.34
CA ALA A 96 12.69 -0.75 1.44
C ALA A 96 11.49 -1.62 1.81
N LEU A 97 10.29 -1.04 1.86
CA LEU A 97 9.06 -1.79 2.15
C LEU A 97 8.74 -2.79 1.04
N LEU A 98 8.94 -2.41 -0.23
CA LEU A 98 8.69 -3.31 -1.36
C LEU A 98 9.66 -4.49 -1.34
N ASP A 99 10.95 -4.22 -1.11
CA ASP A 99 11.97 -5.28 -1.01
C ASP A 99 11.62 -6.25 0.11
N PHE A 100 11.20 -5.73 1.26
CA PHE A 100 10.76 -6.56 2.39
C PHE A 100 9.55 -7.41 2.00
N ALA A 101 8.56 -6.83 1.32
CA ALA A 101 7.36 -7.56 0.89
C ALA A 101 7.73 -8.72 -0.05
N VAL A 102 8.65 -8.47 -0.99
CA VAL A 102 9.13 -9.50 -1.92
C VAL A 102 9.84 -10.62 -1.15
N GLU A 103 10.67 -10.29 -0.16
CA GLU A 103 11.30 -11.28 0.69
C GLU A 103 10.27 -12.12 1.45
N LYS A 104 9.13 -11.54 1.81
CA LYS A 104 8.02 -12.23 2.46
C LYS A 104 7.15 -13.04 1.50
N GLY A 105 7.48 -13.04 0.21
CA GLY A 105 6.80 -13.86 -0.77
C GLY A 105 5.81 -13.13 -1.68
N ALA A 106 5.72 -11.82 -1.59
CA ALA A 106 4.84 -11.04 -2.47
C ALA A 106 5.31 -11.15 -3.92
N ARG A 107 4.40 -11.52 -4.82
CA ARG A 107 4.67 -11.67 -6.25
C ARG A 107 3.68 -10.92 -7.12
N THR A 108 2.52 -10.57 -6.57
CA THR A 108 1.46 -9.89 -7.31
C THR A 108 0.87 -8.76 -6.49
N LEU A 109 0.25 -7.81 -7.18
CA LEU A 109 -0.51 -6.73 -6.55
C LEU A 109 -1.56 -6.20 -7.51
N TRP A 110 -2.56 -5.51 -6.98
CA TRP A 110 -3.55 -4.76 -7.75
C TRP A 110 -3.31 -3.28 -7.55
N ALA A 111 -3.41 -2.49 -8.62
CA ALA A 111 -3.25 -1.03 -8.57
C ALA A 111 -4.32 -0.38 -9.42
N LEU A 112 -4.82 0.79 -9.00
CA LEU A 112 -5.71 1.59 -9.82
C LEU A 112 -4.99 2.02 -11.09
N GLU A 113 -5.59 1.80 -12.24
CA GLU A 113 -4.98 2.14 -13.53
C GLU A 113 -4.61 3.62 -13.60
N LYS A 114 -5.44 4.49 -13.02
CA LYS A 114 -5.21 5.93 -13.02
C LYS A 114 -4.11 6.37 -12.04
N ASN A 115 -3.67 5.50 -11.14
CA ASN A 115 -2.57 5.80 -10.25
C ASN A 115 -1.24 5.53 -10.96
N THR A 116 -0.93 6.36 -11.95
CA THR A 116 0.22 6.18 -12.82
C THR A 116 1.55 6.26 -12.07
N ARG A 117 1.60 7.05 -11.01
CA ARG A 117 2.80 7.17 -10.17
C ARG A 117 3.13 5.86 -9.48
N ALA A 118 2.14 5.19 -8.90
CA ALA A 118 2.33 3.89 -8.25
C ALA A 118 2.74 2.83 -9.27
N ILE A 119 2.07 2.80 -10.43
CA ILE A 119 2.39 1.83 -11.48
C ILE A 119 3.83 2.02 -11.96
N ALA A 120 4.28 3.26 -12.14
CA ALA A 120 5.66 3.56 -12.54
C ALA A 120 6.66 3.09 -11.46
N PHE A 121 6.33 3.30 -10.19
CA PHE A 121 7.16 2.83 -9.08
C PHE A 121 7.32 1.30 -9.12
N TYR A 122 6.21 0.57 -9.25
CA TYR A 122 6.25 -0.89 -9.32
C TYR A 122 6.99 -1.39 -10.57
N ALA A 123 6.80 -0.70 -11.71
CA ALA A 123 7.50 -1.06 -12.95
C ALA A 123 9.02 -0.94 -12.81
N ARG A 124 9.51 0.08 -12.11
CA ARG A 124 10.94 0.23 -11.85
C ARG A 124 11.51 -0.90 -11.01
N HIS A 125 10.66 -1.61 -10.26
CA HIS A 125 11.07 -2.71 -9.39
C HIS A 125 10.70 -4.08 -9.94
N GLY A 126 10.41 -4.17 -11.24
CA GLY A 126 10.24 -5.44 -11.94
C GLY A 126 8.83 -5.97 -12.01
N PHE A 127 7.83 -5.20 -11.57
CA PHE A 127 6.43 -5.60 -11.68
C PHE A 127 5.85 -5.15 -13.02
N ALA A 128 5.14 -6.05 -13.70
CA ALA A 128 4.57 -5.77 -15.02
C ALA A 128 3.11 -6.22 -15.07
N PRO A 129 2.27 -5.56 -15.91
CA PRO A 129 0.86 -5.94 -16.04
C PRO A 129 0.72 -7.38 -16.53
N THR A 130 -0.24 -8.10 -15.95
CA THR A 130 -0.59 -9.48 -16.36
C THR A 130 -1.66 -9.51 -17.44
N GLY A 131 -2.38 -8.41 -17.62
CA GLY A 131 -3.58 -8.35 -18.46
C GLY A 131 -4.87 -8.53 -17.69
N GLU A 132 -4.80 -8.99 -16.44
CA GLU A 132 -5.98 -9.12 -15.61
C GLU A 132 -6.46 -7.75 -15.12
N ARG A 133 -7.77 -7.53 -15.14
CA ARG A 133 -8.41 -6.27 -14.77
C ARG A 133 -9.67 -6.55 -13.98
N GLN A 134 -10.02 -5.64 -13.09
CA GLN A 134 -11.29 -5.67 -12.36
C GLN A 134 -11.66 -4.25 -11.94
N TYR A 135 -12.92 -4.03 -11.60
CA TYR A 135 -13.33 -2.74 -11.07
C TYR A 135 -13.05 -2.66 -9.58
N GLU A 136 -12.65 -1.48 -9.10
CA GLU A 136 -12.66 -1.20 -7.67
C GLU A 136 -14.12 -1.25 -7.19
N GLU A 137 -14.37 -1.97 -6.10
CA GLU A 137 -15.71 -2.21 -5.60
C GLU A 137 -16.50 -0.92 -5.44
N GLY A 138 -17.71 -0.91 -5.99
CA GLY A 138 -18.61 0.26 -5.91
C GLY A 138 -18.25 1.42 -6.82
N THR A 139 -17.32 1.23 -7.77
CA THR A 139 -16.88 2.31 -8.66
C THR A 139 -16.81 1.85 -10.11
N THR A 140 -16.56 2.80 -11.01
CA THR A 140 -16.27 2.53 -12.42
C THR A 140 -14.77 2.58 -12.71
N GLU A 141 -13.92 2.71 -11.68
CA GLU A 141 -12.48 2.77 -11.83
C GLU A 141 -11.88 1.37 -11.89
N GLU A 142 -10.96 1.14 -12.82
CA GLU A 142 -10.36 -0.15 -13.03
C GLU A 142 -9.09 -0.35 -12.23
N LEU A 143 -8.94 -1.56 -11.68
CA LEU A 143 -7.69 -2.06 -11.11
C LEU A 143 -7.01 -2.93 -12.15
N ILE A 144 -5.70 -2.85 -12.24
CA ILE A 144 -4.90 -3.75 -13.06
C ILE A 144 -4.00 -4.58 -12.13
N ARG A 145 -3.76 -5.83 -12.54
CA ARG A 145 -2.87 -6.72 -11.80
C ARG A 145 -1.46 -6.63 -12.34
N LEU A 146 -0.50 -6.52 -11.42
CA LEU A 146 0.92 -6.52 -11.75
C LEU A 146 1.56 -7.75 -11.10
N SER A 147 2.57 -8.32 -11.76
CA SER A 147 3.34 -9.42 -11.19
C SER A 147 4.83 -9.22 -11.37
N LEU A 148 5.60 -9.76 -10.42
CA LEU A 148 7.05 -9.70 -10.45
C LEU A 148 7.58 -10.64 -11.53
N SER A 149 8.48 -10.14 -12.38
CA SER A 149 9.02 -10.94 -13.47
C SER A 149 9.99 -12.01 -12.96
N ARG A 150 10.07 -13.14 -13.70
CA ARG A 150 10.99 -14.24 -13.37
C ARG A 150 12.45 -13.82 -13.39
N GLU A 151 12.80 -12.91 -14.31
CA GLU A 151 14.18 -12.42 -14.41
C GLU A 151 14.57 -11.66 -13.15
N THR A 152 13.65 -10.81 -12.65
CA THR A 152 13.86 -10.07 -11.41
C THR A 152 13.98 -11.03 -10.22
N GLU A 153 13.15 -12.08 -10.18
CA GLU A 153 13.20 -13.11 -9.14
C GLU A 153 14.53 -13.82 -9.10
N ARG A 154 15.13 -14.12 -10.26
CA ARG A 154 16.42 -14.80 -10.34
C ARG A 154 17.59 -13.92 -9.90
N ASN A 155 17.47 -12.63 -10.10
CA ASN A 155 18.51 -11.67 -9.80
C ASN A 155 18.36 -11.04 -8.41
N GLY A 156 17.22 -11.26 -7.78
CA GLY A 156 16.89 -10.66 -6.48
C GLY A 156 17.31 -11.45 -5.26
#